data_26951fc20f6732dcffdf435ed4429f3f
#
_entry.id   26951fc20f6732dcffdf435ed4429f3f
#
_cell.length_a   1.000
_cell.length_b   1.000
_cell.length_c   1.000
_cell.angle_alpha   90.00
_cell.angle_beta   90.00
_cell.angle_gamma   90.00
#
_symmetry.space_group_name_H-M   'P 1'
#
loop_
_entity.id
_entity.type
_entity.pdbx_description
1 polymer ?
#
loop_
_entity_poly.entity_id
_entity_poly.type
_entity_poly.pdbx_seq_one_letter_code
_entity_poly.pdbx_strand_id
1 'polypeptide(L)'
;LENGMPRFFRRLAEGVFDVEDVKRQSYALADFVAEASKAYGLDEHNITGVGYSNGANIAGGLLLLRPETLSAAALLRPMVPLLPEKHPDLRGKEILILSGRSDPIATPTETARLVKLFSDAGANVKAHAQPGGHQLSEEDIRAAEAWFASRSAKAESVAKR
;
A
#
# COMPACT_ATOMS: atom_id res chain seq x y z
N LEU A 1 0.37 -16.87 -12.45
CA LEU A 1 1.65 -16.48 -13.06
C LEU A 1 1.38 -15.71 -14.36
N GLU A 2 1.99 -14.58 -14.53
CA GLU A 2 1.97 -13.85 -15.82
C GLU A 2 3.33 -14.04 -16.48
N ASN A 3 3.34 -14.69 -17.63
CA ASN A 3 4.59 -15.07 -18.33
C ASN A 3 5.64 -15.76 -17.43
N GLY A 4 5.18 -16.64 -16.54
CA GLY A 4 6.04 -17.36 -15.59
C GLY A 4 6.42 -16.57 -14.34
N MET A 5 6.11 -15.27 -14.25
CA MET A 5 6.37 -14.46 -13.05
C MET A 5 5.19 -14.50 -12.07
N PRO A 6 5.44 -14.67 -10.75
CA PRO A 6 4.41 -14.59 -9.75
C PRO A 6 3.88 -13.16 -9.62
N ARG A 7 2.55 -13.01 -9.59
CA ARG A 7 1.85 -11.75 -9.31
C ARG A 7 0.75 -11.99 -8.30
N PHE A 8 0.42 -10.96 -7.54
CA PHE A 8 -0.73 -11.04 -6.62
C PHE A 8 -2.05 -11.12 -7.36
N PHE A 9 -2.18 -10.45 -8.49
CA PHE A 9 -3.41 -10.42 -9.29
C PHE A 9 -3.10 -10.27 -10.78
N ARG A 10 -4.07 -10.65 -11.61
CA ARG A 10 -4.00 -10.57 -13.07
C ARG A 10 -4.14 -9.13 -13.56
N ARG A 11 -3.40 -8.79 -14.60
CA ARG A 11 -3.62 -7.58 -15.39
C ARG A 11 -4.11 -7.95 -16.79
N LEU A 12 -4.91 -7.08 -17.38
CA LEU A 12 -5.43 -7.24 -18.73
C LEU A 12 -4.46 -6.64 -19.78
N ALA A 13 -3.74 -5.59 -19.37
CA ALA A 13 -2.66 -4.95 -20.13
C ALA A 13 -1.74 -4.21 -19.16
N GLU A 14 -0.66 -3.60 -19.64
CA GLU A 14 0.17 -2.73 -18.82
C GLU A 14 -0.67 -1.56 -18.29
N GLY A 15 -0.64 -1.37 -16.96
CA GLY A 15 -1.45 -0.35 -16.28
C GLY A 15 -2.95 -0.64 -16.21
N VAL A 16 -3.44 -1.76 -16.75
CA VAL A 16 -4.86 -2.14 -16.74
C VAL A 16 -5.06 -3.42 -15.93
N PHE A 17 -5.66 -3.29 -14.76
CA PHE A 17 -5.87 -4.40 -13.84
C PHE A 17 -7.19 -5.12 -14.10
N ASP A 18 -7.23 -6.43 -13.87
CA ASP A 18 -8.45 -7.18 -13.69
C ASP A 18 -9.02 -6.87 -12.30
N VAL A 19 -9.96 -5.94 -12.23
CA VAL A 19 -10.51 -5.41 -10.97
C VAL A 19 -11.15 -6.50 -10.13
N GLU A 20 -11.82 -7.47 -10.75
CA GLU A 20 -12.45 -8.58 -10.02
C GLU A 20 -11.39 -9.51 -9.43
N ASP A 21 -10.28 -9.70 -10.13
CA ASP A 21 -9.15 -10.45 -9.57
C ASP A 21 -8.46 -9.67 -8.46
N VAL A 22 -8.28 -8.35 -8.60
CA VAL A 22 -7.76 -7.49 -7.51
C VAL A 22 -8.62 -7.65 -6.26
N LYS A 23 -9.95 -7.57 -6.38
CA LYS A 23 -10.88 -7.76 -5.25
C LYS A 23 -10.68 -9.12 -4.60
N ARG A 24 -10.75 -10.19 -5.40
CA ARG A 24 -10.61 -11.56 -4.91
C ARG A 24 -9.29 -11.79 -4.18
N GLN A 25 -8.17 -11.34 -4.75
CA GLN A 25 -6.84 -11.51 -4.16
C GLN A 25 -6.64 -10.63 -2.93
N SER A 26 -7.25 -9.45 -2.87
CA SER A 26 -7.23 -8.61 -1.68
C SER A 26 -7.94 -9.30 -0.51
N TYR A 27 -9.10 -9.90 -0.72
CA TYR A 27 -9.79 -10.67 0.33
C TYR A 27 -8.97 -11.88 0.76
N ALA A 28 -8.43 -12.66 -0.19
CA ALA A 28 -7.61 -13.83 0.13
C ALA A 28 -6.35 -13.46 0.91
N LEU A 29 -5.70 -12.32 0.56
CA LEU A 29 -4.53 -11.84 1.29
C LEU A 29 -4.91 -11.34 2.70
N ALA A 30 -6.06 -10.69 2.86
CA ALA A 30 -6.55 -10.27 4.18
C ALA A 30 -6.77 -11.47 5.10
N ASP A 31 -7.42 -12.51 4.60
CA ASP A 31 -7.67 -13.74 5.35
C ASP A 31 -6.35 -14.43 5.72
N PHE A 32 -5.39 -14.50 4.77
CA PHE A 32 -4.06 -15.01 5.06
C PHE A 32 -3.33 -14.22 6.17
N VAL A 33 -3.40 -12.88 6.14
CA VAL A 33 -2.78 -12.03 7.17
C VAL A 33 -3.42 -12.31 8.54
N ALA A 34 -4.73 -12.43 8.61
CA ALA A 34 -5.45 -12.75 9.84
C ALA A 34 -5.05 -14.13 10.40
N GLU A 35 -5.00 -15.16 9.55
CA GLU A 35 -4.57 -16.50 9.95
C GLU A 35 -3.10 -16.52 10.39
N ALA A 36 -2.21 -15.85 9.67
CA ALA A 36 -0.80 -15.75 10.02
C ALA A 36 -0.62 -15.00 11.34
N SER A 37 -1.33 -13.89 11.56
CA SER A 37 -1.28 -13.14 12.82
C SER A 37 -1.67 -14.03 14.00
N LYS A 38 -2.73 -14.81 13.87
CA LYS A 38 -3.16 -15.77 14.88
C LYS A 38 -2.14 -16.88 15.10
N ALA A 39 -1.59 -17.45 14.01
CA ALA A 39 -0.65 -18.57 14.08
C ALA A 39 0.68 -18.19 14.73
N TYR A 40 1.14 -16.95 14.49
CA TYR A 40 2.42 -16.45 15.02
C TYR A 40 2.27 -15.57 16.26
N GLY A 41 1.06 -15.37 16.79
CA GLY A 41 0.80 -14.53 17.95
C GLY A 41 1.15 -13.05 17.72
N LEU A 42 0.91 -12.55 16.49
CA LEU A 42 1.16 -11.16 16.15
C LEU A 42 -0.02 -10.28 16.57
N ASP A 43 0.25 -9.03 16.90
CA ASP A 43 -0.79 -8.02 17.10
C ASP A 43 -1.41 -7.62 15.76
N GLU A 44 -2.61 -8.11 15.48
CA GLU A 44 -3.36 -7.81 14.25
C GLU A 44 -3.66 -6.33 14.05
N HIS A 45 -3.66 -5.53 15.14
CA HIS A 45 -3.85 -4.09 15.07
C HIS A 45 -2.55 -3.32 14.74
N ASN A 46 -1.42 -4.02 14.61
CA ASN A 46 -0.12 -3.40 14.34
C ASN A 46 0.60 -4.01 13.13
N ILE A 47 -0.16 -4.44 12.14
CA ILE A 47 0.40 -4.95 10.89
C ILE A 47 0.68 -3.80 9.92
N THR A 48 1.91 -3.72 9.43
CA THR A 48 2.30 -2.73 8.42
C THR A 48 2.60 -3.42 7.09
N GLY A 49 1.91 -3.00 6.03
CA GLY A 49 2.16 -3.48 4.67
C GLY A 49 3.30 -2.73 4.01
N VAL A 50 4.21 -3.45 3.34
CA VAL A 50 5.22 -2.85 2.46
C VAL A 50 5.10 -3.49 1.09
N GLY A 51 4.96 -2.67 0.07
CA GLY A 51 4.82 -3.19 -1.29
C GLY A 51 5.49 -2.31 -2.35
N TYR A 52 6.00 -2.96 -3.40
CA TYR A 52 6.52 -2.32 -4.58
C TYR A 52 5.69 -2.73 -5.81
N SER A 53 5.29 -1.77 -6.65
CA SER A 53 4.58 -2.00 -7.90
C SER A 53 3.33 -2.88 -7.68
N ASN A 54 3.31 -4.12 -8.17
CA ASN A 54 2.20 -5.06 -7.98
C ASN A 54 1.91 -5.32 -6.49
N GLY A 55 2.95 -5.42 -5.65
CA GLY A 55 2.83 -5.54 -4.19
C GLY A 55 2.26 -4.28 -3.53
N ALA A 56 2.61 -3.10 -4.02
CA ALA A 56 2.02 -1.84 -3.55
C ALA A 56 0.54 -1.74 -3.92
N ASN A 57 0.18 -2.22 -5.11
CA ASN A 57 -1.20 -2.19 -5.60
C ASN A 57 -2.10 -3.14 -4.80
N ILE A 58 -1.64 -4.36 -4.47
CA ILE A 58 -2.45 -5.27 -3.64
C ILE A 58 -2.58 -4.74 -2.20
N ALA A 59 -1.53 -4.14 -1.62
CA ALA A 59 -1.61 -3.49 -0.32
C ALA A 59 -2.58 -2.30 -0.33
N GLY A 60 -2.59 -1.52 -1.43
CA GLY A 60 -3.62 -0.49 -1.67
C GLY A 60 -5.03 -1.08 -1.74
N GLY A 61 -5.19 -2.23 -2.40
CA GLY A 61 -6.45 -2.98 -2.44
C GLY A 61 -6.93 -3.42 -1.05
N LEU A 62 -6.01 -3.89 -0.19
CA LEU A 62 -6.32 -4.21 1.21
C LEU A 62 -6.84 -2.98 1.96
N LEU A 63 -6.17 -1.83 1.86
CA LEU A 63 -6.61 -0.60 2.52
C LEU A 63 -8.01 -0.17 2.06
N LEU A 64 -8.35 -0.38 0.80
CA LEU A 64 -9.63 0.03 0.23
C LEU A 64 -10.78 -0.94 0.52
N LEU A 65 -10.52 -2.24 0.64
CA LEU A 65 -11.54 -3.29 0.74
C LEU A 65 -11.62 -3.92 2.14
N ARG A 66 -10.50 -4.00 2.84
CA ARG A 66 -10.34 -4.63 4.16
C ARG A 66 -9.47 -3.73 5.05
N PRO A 67 -9.95 -2.50 5.34
CA PRO A 67 -9.15 -1.50 6.03
C PRO A 67 -8.64 -1.94 7.41
N GLU A 68 -9.29 -2.89 8.05
CA GLU A 68 -8.87 -3.46 9.33
C GLU A 68 -7.56 -4.26 9.26
N THR A 69 -7.20 -4.77 8.08
CA THR A 69 -6.05 -5.68 7.90
C THR A 69 -4.70 -5.00 8.16
N LEU A 70 -4.56 -3.72 7.77
CA LEU A 70 -3.31 -2.98 7.90
C LEU A 70 -3.50 -1.75 8.78
N SER A 71 -2.61 -1.56 9.75
CA SER A 71 -2.53 -0.31 10.53
C SER A 71 -1.84 0.80 9.75
N ALA A 72 -0.92 0.43 8.86
CA ALA A 72 -0.16 1.35 8.04
C ALA A 72 0.34 0.68 6.76
N ALA A 73 0.78 1.47 5.79
CA ALA A 73 1.40 0.93 4.58
C ALA A 73 2.47 1.87 4.00
N ALA A 74 3.56 1.27 3.48
CA ALA A 74 4.53 1.92 2.60
C ALA A 74 4.36 1.36 1.18
N LEU A 75 3.89 2.20 0.28
CA LEU A 75 3.54 1.86 -1.08
C LEU A 75 4.54 2.51 -2.05
N LEU A 76 5.35 1.68 -2.70
CA LEU A 76 6.40 2.13 -3.61
C LEU A 76 5.95 1.90 -5.05
N ARG A 77 5.89 2.96 -5.84
CA ARG A 77 5.38 2.96 -7.24
C ARG A 77 3.96 2.39 -7.36
N PRO A 78 3.02 2.81 -6.50
CA PRO A 78 1.64 2.34 -6.56
C PRO A 78 0.88 3.00 -7.70
N MET A 79 -0.14 2.30 -8.17
CA MET A 79 -1.24 2.84 -8.98
C MET A 79 -2.55 2.69 -8.21
N VAL A 80 -3.63 3.32 -8.67
CA VAL A 80 -4.98 3.06 -8.13
C VAL A 80 -5.38 1.63 -8.47
N PRO A 81 -5.49 0.70 -7.49
CA PRO A 81 -5.77 -0.70 -7.79
C PRO A 81 -7.23 -0.93 -8.22
N LEU A 82 -8.14 -0.17 -7.62
CA LEU A 82 -9.57 -0.16 -7.89
C LEU A 82 -10.22 1.08 -7.26
N LEU A 83 -11.44 1.36 -7.66
CA LEU A 83 -12.31 2.32 -6.96
C LEU A 83 -13.30 1.54 -6.09
N PRO A 84 -13.32 1.75 -4.77
CA PRO A 84 -14.22 1.03 -3.89
C PRO A 84 -15.66 1.52 -4.07
N GLU A 85 -16.64 0.60 -3.98
CA GLU A 85 -18.07 0.93 -4.04
C GLU A 85 -18.54 1.75 -2.83
N LYS A 86 -17.90 1.52 -1.68
CA LYS A 86 -18.10 2.27 -0.44
C LYS A 86 -16.79 2.89 0.00
N HIS A 87 -16.84 4.13 0.43
CA HIS A 87 -15.65 4.78 0.98
C HIS A 87 -15.21 4.04 2.26
N PRO A 88 -13.96 3.51 2.31
CA PRO A 88 -13.45 2.90 3.52
C PRO A 88 -13.20 3.98 4.59
N ASP A 89 -13.17 3.55 5.85
CA ASP A 89 -12.70 4.40 6.95
C ASP A 89 -11.21 4.13 7.19
N LEU A 90 -10.36 5.07 6.78
CA LEU A 90 -8.91 4.99 6.95
C LEU A 90 -8.38 5.93 8.03
N ARG A 91 -9.24 6.46 8.91
CA ARG A 91 -8.81 7.31 10.02
C ARG A 91 -7.83 6.57 10.94
N GLY A 92 -6.78 7.28 11.33
CA GLY A 92 -5.70 6.71 12.14
C GLY A 92 -4.67 5.89 11.38
N LYS A 93 -4.87 5.62 10.09
CA LYS A 93 -3.87 4.90 9.28
C LYS A 93 -2.83 5.84 8.73
N GLU A 94 -1.56 5.44 8.81
CA GLU A 94 -0.44 6.16 8.22
C GLU A 94 -0.01 5.47 6.93
N ILE A 95 0.00 6.23 5.83
CA ILE A 95 0.36 5.70 4.51
C ILE A 95 1.50 6.53 3.94
N LEU A 96 2.60 5.85 3.58
CA LEU A 96 3.69 6.42 2.79
C LEU A 96 3.50 6.01 1.33
N ILE A 97 3.59 6.99 0.43
CA ILE A 97 3.59 6.76 -1.02
C ILE A 97 4.90 7.29 -1.61
N LEU A 98 5.67 6.41 -2.26
CA LEU A 98 6.90 6.78 -2.96
C LEU A 98 6.69 6.57 -4.46
N SER A 99 6.75 7.66 -5.23
CA SER A 99 6.56 7.65 -6.69
C SER A 99 7.79 8.13 -7.44
N GLY A 100 7.94 7.75 -8.70
CA GLY A 100 8.96 8.29 -9.60
C GLY A 100 8.40 9.45 -10.41
N ARG A 101 9.14 10.55 -10.52
CA ARG A 101 8.70 11.73 -11.30
C ARG A 101 8.54 11.45 -12.78
N SER A 102 9.31 10.50 -13.31
CA SER A 102 9.32 10.09 -14.71
C SER A 102 8.85 8.65 -14.88
N ASP A 103 8.03 8.15 -13.95
CA ASP A 103 7.49 6.78 -14.02
C ASP A 103 6.45 6.70 -15.15
N PRO A 104 6.70 5.90 -16.20
CA PRO A 104 5.76 5.77 -17.30
C PRO A 104 4.58 4.85 -16.99
N ILE A 105 4.66 4.04 -15.91
CA ILE A 105 3.66 3.05 -15.51
C ILE A 105 2.78 3.63 -14.39
N ALA A 106 3.40 3.89 -13.23
CA ALA A 106 2.72 4.55 -12.11
C ALA A 106 2.91 6.07 -12.21
N THR A 107 2.18 6.68 -13.13
CA THR A 107 2.36 8.09 -13.48
C THR A 107 2.09 9.02 -12.29
N PRO A 108 2.68 10.24 -12.28
CA PRO A 108 2.38 11.23 -11.24
C PRO A 108 0.88 11.52 -11.08
N THR A 109 0.12 11.47 -12.17
CA THR A 109 -1.35 11.65 -12.15
C THR A 109 -2.03 10.50 -11.41
N GLU A 110 -1.66 9.25 -11.67
CA GLU A 110 -2.19 8.09 -10.95
C GLU A 110 -1.81 8.13 -9.47
N THR A 111 -0.57 8.53 -9.15
CA THR A 111 -0.14 8.73 -7.76
C THR A 111 -0.99 9.80 -7.06
N ALA A 112 -1.23 10.94 -7.71
CA ALA A 112 -2.05 12.02 -7.13
C ALA A 112 -3.50 11.55 -6.89
N ARG A 113 -4.08 10.74 -7.79
CA ARG A 113 -5.41 10.14 -7.61
C ARG A 113 -5.45 9.22 -6.39
N LEU A 114 -4.41 8.38 -6.21
CA LEU A 114 -4.34 7.46 -5.08
C LEU A 114 -4.17 8.22 -3.75
N VAL A 115 -3.32 9.24 -3.72
CA VAL A 115 -3.16 10.14 -2.55
C VAL A 115 -4.51 10.74 -2.17
N LYS A 116 -5.23 11.30 -3.16
CA LYS A 116 -6.55 11.87 -2.91
C LYS A 116 -7.54 10.83 -2.37
N LEU A 117 -7.59 9.64 -2.97
CA LEU A 117 -8.49 8.57 -2.56
C LEU A 117 -8.29 8.17 -1.09
N PHE A 118 -7.04 7.98 -0.67
CA PHE A 118 -6.74 7.64 0.72
C PHE A 118 -6.97 8.81 1.68
N SER A 119 -6.65 10.05 1.26
CA SER A 119 -6.86 11.23 2.10
C SER A 119 -8.35 11.53 2.29
N ASP A 120 -9.16 11.40 1.26
CA ASP A 120 -10.62 11.54 1.34
C ASP A 120 -11.24 10.47 2.27
N ALA A 121 -10.62 9.30 2.36
CA ALA A 121 -11.00 8.23 3.29
C ALA A 121 -10.48 8.46 4.74
N GLY A 122 -9.77 9.54 4.99
CA GLY A 122 -9.30 9.94 6.33
C GLY A 122 -7.90 9.47 6.71
N ALA A 123 -7.14 8.86 5.81
CA ALA A 123 -5.77 8.45 6.10
C ALA A 123 -4.81 9.64 6.23
N ASN A 124 -3.77 9.48 7.06
CA ASN A 124 -2.62 10.37 7.09
C ASN A 124 -1.61 9.94 6.01
N VAL A 125 -1.67 10.59 4.85
CA VAL A 125 -0.84 10.23 3.69
C VAL A 125 0.38 11.14 3.61
N LYS A 126 1.58 10.53 3.56
CA LYS A 126 2.83 11.19 3.17
C LYS A 126 3.21 10.71 1.77
N ALA A 127 3.37 11.63 0.83
CA ALA A 127 3.74 11.30 -0.54
C ALA A 127 5.03 12.02 -0.93
N HIS A 128 5.97 11.27 -1.51
CA HIS A 128 7.23 11.81 -2.02
C HIS A 128 7.43 11.35 -3.47
N ALA A 129 7.69 12.32 -4.34
CA ALA A 129 8.06 12.08 -5.74
C ALA A 129 9.58 12.13 -5.86
N GLN A 130 10.20 10.96 -6.00
CA GLN A 130 11.64 10.83 -6.16
C GLN A 130 12.07 11.07 -7.63
N PRO A 131 13.31 11.47 -7.88
CA PRO A 131 13.86 11.44 -9.23
C PRO A 131 13.81 10.02 -9.82
N GLY A 132 13.66 9.92 -11.15
CA GLY A 132 13.67 8.62 -11.84
C GLY A 132 12.29 8.06 -12.18
N GLY A 133 12.29 6.82 -12.69
CA GLY A 133 11.12 6.11 -13.23
C GLY A 133 10.54 5.09 -12.25
N HIS A 134 10.15 3.93 -12.85
CA HIS A 134 9.49 2.86 -12.10
C HIS A 134 10.43 2.12 -11.14
N GLN A 135 11.71 2.05 -11.43
CA GLN A 135 12.70 1.36 -10.60
C GLN A 135 12.89 2.05 -9.25
N LEU A 136 13.17 1.26 -8.22
CA LEU A 136 13.52 1.78 -6.90
C LEU A 136 14.91 2.40 -6.90
N SER A 137 15.08 3.44 -6.12
CA SER A 137 16.34 4.13 -5.87
C SER A 137 16.75 4.00 -4.40
N GLU A 138 18.00 4.37 -4.09
CA GLU A 138 18.43 4.44 -2.71
C GLU A 138 17.66 5.50 -1.90
N GLU A 139 17.21 6.57 -2.55
CA GLU A 139 16.38 7.60 -1.93
C GLU A 139 15.03 7.03 -1.48
N ASP A 140 14.45 6.11 -2.24
CA ASP A 140 13.21 5.42 -1.84
C ASP A 140 13.43 4.61 -0.57
N ILE A 141 14.53 3.85 -0.50
CA ILE A 141 14.86 3.03 0.67
C ILE A 141 15.07 3.93 1.90
N ARG A 142 15.89 4.99 1.76
CA ARG A 142 16.12 5.96 2.85
C ARG A 142 14.83 6.63 3.32
N ALA A 143 13.94 6.98 2.41
CA ALA A 143 12.65 7.58 2.76
C ALA A 143 11.74 6.59 3.52
N ALA A 144 11.72 5.33 3.10
CA ALA A 144 10.98 4.28 3.79
C ALA A 144 11.56 4.01 5.20
N GLU A 145 12.87 3.89 5.33
CA GLU A 145 13.56 3.70 6.62
C GLU A 145 13.24 4.86 7.61
N ALA A 146 13.37 6.11 7.14
CA ALA A 146 13.05 7.28 7.95
C ALA A 146 11.58 7.30 8.40
N TRP A 147 10.66 6.89 7.52
CA TRP A 147 9.25 6.79 7.86
C TRP A 147 9.00 5.72 8.93
N PHE A 148 9.58 4.53 8.79
CA PHE A 148 9.49 3.46 9.79
C PHE A 148 10.05 3.90 11.14
N ALA A 149 11.24 4.51 11.16
CA ALA A 149 11.86 5.01 12.40
C ALA A 149 10.95 6.03 13.12
N SER A 150 10.32 6.93 12.37
CA SER A 150 9.40 7.93 12.92
C SER A 150 8.15 7.31 13.55
N ARG A 151 7.66 6.19 13.01
CA ARG A 151 6.51 5.45 13.54
C ARG A 151 6.87 4.72 14.83
N SER A 152 8.01 4.03 14.86
CA SER A 152 8.48 3.33 16.06
C SER A 152 8.65 4.28 17.23
N ALA A 153 9.26 5.45 17.01
CA ALA A 153 9.41 6.47 18.04
C ALA A 153 8.07 6.97 18.60
N LYS A 154 7.05 7.14 17.74
CA LYS A 154 5.70 7.52 18.17
C LYS A 154 5.04 6.43 19.02
N ALA A 155 5.13 5.17 18.59
CA ALA A 155 4.56 4.04 19.34
C ALA A 155 5.16 3.94 20.75
N GLU A 156 6.47 4.08 20.90
CA GLU A 156 7.15 4.09 22.19
C GLU A 156 6.74 5.27 23.08
N SER A 157 6.51 6.44 22.49
CA SER A 157 6.09 7.62 23.24
C SER A 157 4.66 7.51 23.79
N VAL A 158 3.79 6.79 23.08
CA VAL A 158 2.41 6.51 23.51
C VAL A 158 2.38 5.45 24.62
N ALA A 159 3.22 4.41 24.49
CA ALA A 159 3.29 3.32 25.48
C ALA A 159 3.86 3.77 26.85
N LYS A 160 4.54 4.92 26.93
CA LYS A 160 5.13 5.48 28.14
C LYS A 160 4.23 6.49 28.87
N ARG A 161 3.01 6.71 28.36
CA ARG A 161 2.02 7.63 28.97
C ARG A 161 0.90 6.85 29.66
#